data_95b348156661499072d671e08bd8383b
#
_entry.id   95b348156661499072d671e08bd8383b
#
_cell.length_a   1.000
_cell.length_b   1.000
_cell.length_c   1.000
_cell.angle_alpha   90.00
_cell.angle_beta   90.00
_cell.angle_gamma   90.00
#
_symmetry.space_group_name_H-M   'P 1'
#
loop_
_entity.id
_entity.type
_entity.pdbx_description
1 polymer ?
#
loop_
_entity_poly.entity_id
_entity_poly.type
_entity_poly.pdbx_seq_one_letter_code
_entity_poly.pdbx_strand_id
1 'polypeptide(L)'
;VLDWEEFKQIQLAFLRASIIEMEIPTDVAIPGALHRVAAEHNVKYVISGSNLATEGVMPRCWFYYPKDSKLVRSICKQFGPKKIKSFPFFDYPHEMYFKFVKGIRMLYPLNYVSYDKEEVKQFLIDELGWIDYGGKHHESKYTKIVLNYIQPVKFGVDYRRAVCSSQICMGV
;
A
#
# COMPACT_ATOMS: atom_id res chain seq x y z
N VAL A 1 -3.31 -14.09 -9.62
CA VAL A 1 -2.12 -13.49 -10.24
C VAL A 1 -2.57 -12.28 -11.03
N LEU A 2 -1.85 -11.16 -10.91
CA LEU A 2 -2.13 -9.95 -11.69
C LEU A 2 -1.63 -10.15 -13.14
N ASP A 3 -2.41 -9.67 -14.10
CA ASP A 3 -1.92 -9.50 -15.46
C ASP A 3 -0.89 -8.37 -15.45
N TRP A 4 0.39 -8.75 -15.62
CA TRP A 4 1.51 -7.81 -15.57
C TRP A 4 1.43 -6.72 -16.63
N GLU A 5 1.03 -7.07 -17.86
CA GLU A 5 0.99 -6.08 -18.93
C GLU A 5 -0.12 -5.05 -18.70
N GLU A 6 -1.29 -5.48 -18.21
CA GLU A 6 -2.35 -4.55 -17.83
C GLU A 6 -1.93 -3.68 -16.64
N PHE A 7 -1.37 -4.28 -15.58
CA PHE A 7 -0.89 -3.55 -14.40
C PHE A 7 0.17 -2.51 -14.76
N LYS A 8 1.15 -2.89 -15.56
CA LYS A 8 2.21 -2.02 -16.06
C LYS A 8 1.65 -0.80 -16.81
N GLN A 9 0.64 -0.99 -17.67
CA GLN A 9 0.01 0.11 -18.40
C GLN A 9 -0.73 1.06 -17.45
N ILE A 10 -1.37 0.55 -16.42
CA ILE A 10 -2.02 1.36 -15.39
C ILE A 10 -0.95 2.15 -14.61
N GLN A 11 0.13 1.50 -14.19
CA GLN A 11 1.23 2.13 -13.48
C GLN A 11 1.89 3.26 -14.31
N LEU A 12 2.09 3.01 -15.61
CA LEU A 12 2.60 4.02 -16.54
C LEU A 12 1.63 5.20 -16.72
N ALA A 13 0.30 4.96 -16.65
CA ALA A 13 -0.68 6.03 -16.69
C ALA A 13 -0.54 6.97 -15.49
N PHE A 14 -0.30 6.44 -14.29
CA PHE A 14 -0.07 7.22 -13.08
C PHE A 14 1.24 8.03 -13.16
N LEU A 15 2.30 7.46 -13.69
CA LEU A 15 3.55 8.19 -13.95
C LEU A 15 3.34 9.34 -14.93
N ARG A 16 2.59 9.13 -16.02
CA ARG A 16 2.26 10.17 -17.01
C ARG A 16 1.35 11.25 -16.45
N ALA A 17 0.37 10.87 -15.63
CA ALA A 17 -0.50 11.81 -14.93
C ALA A 17 0.27 12.66 -13.94
N SER A 18 1.40 12.15 -13.46
CA SER A 18 2.33 12.88 -12.61
C SER A 18 1.68 13.47 -11.36
N ILE A 19 0.87 12.67 -10.69
CA ILE A 19 0.26 12.99 -9.40
C ILE A 19 1.17 12.58 -8.24
N ILE A 20 0.90 13.09 -7.05
CA ILE A 20 1.72 12.84 -5.86
C ILE A 20 1.73 11.37 -5.44
N GLU A 21 0.56 10.70 -5.54
CA GLU A 21 0.35 9.29 -5.16
C GLU A 21 0.44 8.36 -6.37
N MET A 22 1.67 8.12 -6.83
CA MET A 22 1.92 7.27 -8.00
C MET A 22 1.77 5.77 -7.72
N GLU A 23 1.65 5.38 -6.45
CA GLU A 23 1.56 3.98 -6.01
C GLU A 23 0.13 3.46 -5.82
N ILE A 24 -0.88 4.33 -5.98
CA ILE A 24 -2.30 3.94 -5.88
C ILE A 24 -2.64 2.66 -6.66
N PRO A 25 -2.11 2.39 -7.88
CA PRO A 25 -2.40 1.12 -8.55
C PRO A 25 -1.98 -0.10 -7.72
N THR A 26 -0.84 -0.04 -7.05
CA THR A 26 -0.36 -1.11 -6.16
C THR A 26 -1.23 -1.22 -4.92
N ASP A 27 -1.53 -0.09 -4.27
CA ASP A 27 -2.33 -0.02 -3.05
C ASP A 27 -3.78 -0.47 -3.23
N VAL A 28 -4.31 -0.34 -4.45
CA VAL A 28 -5.64 -0.87 -4.81
C VAL A 28 -5.57 -2.36 -5.19
N ALA A 29 -4.54 -2.76 -5.95
CA ALA A 29 -4.44 -4.11 -6.46
C ALA A 29 -4.14 -5.15 -5.38
N ILE A 30 -3.29 -4.84 -4.40
CA ILE A 30 -2.94 -5.76 -3.32
C ILE A 30 -4.17 -6.18 -2.51
N PRO A 31 -4.92 -5.27 -1.87
CA PRO A 31 -6.11 -5.67 -1.13
C PRO A 31 -7.20 -6.28 -2.02
N GLY A 32 -7.32 -5.83 -3.27
CA GLY A 32 -8.26 -6.39 -4.22
C GLY A 32 -7.97 -7.86 -4.56
N ALA A 33 -6.73 -8.19 -4.86
CA ALA A 33 -6.29 -9.56 -5.12
C ALA A 33 -6.41 -10.43 -3.85
N LEU A 34 -5.94 -9.90 -2.71
CA LEU A 34 -5.97 -10.62 -1.43
C LEU A 34 -7.39 -11.02 -1.02
N HIS A 35 -8.35 -10.08 -1.07
CA HIS A 35 -9.73 -10.37 -0.68
C HIS A 35 -10.43 -11.32 -1.66
N ARG A 36 -10.11 -11.24 -2.97
CA ARG A 36 -10.64 -12.20 -3.95
C ARG A 36 -10.16 -13.61 -3.68
N VAL A 37 -8.86 -13.80 -3.50
CA VAL A 37 -8.28 -15.12 -3.18
C VAL A 37 -8.80 -15.63 -1.85
N ALA A 38 -8.88 -14.79 -0.81
CA ALA A 38 -9.46 -15.17 0.46
C ALA A 38 -10.93 -15.64 0.32
N ALA A 39 -11.72 -14.96 -0.51
CA ALA A 39 -13.11 -15.35 -0.77
C ALA A 39 -13.23 -16.65 -1.56
N GLU A 40 -12.37 -16.86 -2.55
CA GLU A 40 -12.31 -18.10 -3.35
C GLU A 40 -11.98 -19.33 -2.51
N HIS A 41 -11.09 -19.16 -1.53
CA HIS A 41 -10.66 -20.24 -0.62
C HIS A 41 -11.40 -20.25 0.72
N ASN A 42 -12.48 -19.50 0.89
CA ASN A 42 -13.24 -19.39 2.15
C ASN A 42 -12.41 -18.97 3.38
N VAL A 43 -11.31 -18.25 3.17
CA VAL A 43 -10.50 -17.70 4.26
C VAL A 43 -11.25 -16.54 4.91
N LYS A 44 -11.45 -16.62 6.24
CA LYS A 44 -12.21 -15.62 7.00
C LYS A 44 -11.34 -14.59 7.69
N TYR A 45 -10.08 -14.90 7.95
CA TYR A 45 -9.16 -14.03 8.68
C TYR A 45 -7.89 -13.81 7.84
N VAL A 46 -7.53 -12.56 7.67
CA VAL A 46 -6.29 -12.15 7.01
C VAL A 46 -5.44 -11.42 8.06
N ILE A 47 -4.24 -11.92 8.29
CA ILE A 47 -3.29 -11.31 9.24
C ILE A 47 -2.48 -10.26 8.48
N SER A 48 -2.40 -9.06 9.02
CA SER A 48 -1.59 -7.96 8.48
C SER A 48 -0.43 -7.62 9.43
N GLY A 49 0.73 -7.39 8.87
CA GLY A 49 1.90 -6.85 9.58
C GLY A 49 1.85 -5.34 9.80
N SER A 50 0.85 -4.65 9.25
CA SER A 50 0.68 -3.21 9.50
C SER A 50 0.39 -2.94 10.97
N ASN A 51 0.95 -1.86 11.49
CA ASN A 51 0.77 -1.43 12.87
C ASN A 51 0.89 0.09 12.98
N LEU A 52 0.32 0.67 14.05
CA LEU A 52 0.32 2.12 14.25
C LEU A 52 1.72 2.68 14.56
N ALA A 53 2.60 1.88 15.18
CA ALA A 53 3.93 2.34 15.59
C ALA A 53 4.87 2.61 14.41
N THR A 54 4.70 1.92 13.30
CA THR A 54 5.57 2.04 12.12
C THR A 54 4.91 2.65 10.88
N GLU A 55 3.59 2.86 10.92
CA GLU A 55 2.86 3.49 9.84
C GLU A 55 2.71 5.00 10.07
N GLY A 56 3.05 5.79 9.06
CA GLY A 56 2.89 7.24 9.13
C GLY A 56 1.45 7.68 8.87
N VAL A 57 0.96 8.61 9.67
CA VAL A 57 -0.31 9.30 9.39
C VAL A 57 -0.01 10.48 8.47
N MET A 58 -0.44 10.37 7.22
CA MET A 58 -0.20 11.40 6.20
C MET A 58 -1.17 12.57 6.35
N PRO A 59 -0.70 13.83 6.24
CA PRO A 59 -1.58 14.99 6.13
C PRO A 59 -2.51 14.86 4.93
N ARG A 60 -3.77 15.28 5.08
CA ARG A 60 -4.79 15.16 4.01
C ARG A 60 -4.41 15.83 2.69
N CYS A 61 -3.59 16.85 2.72
CA CYS A 61 -3.10 17.54 1.52
C CYS A 61 -1.97 16.78 0.78
N TRP A 62 -1.44 15.69 1.36
CA TRP A 62 -0.33 14.94 0.80
C TRP A 62 -0.75 13.65 0.11
N PHE A 63 -2.00 13.21 0.24
CA PHE A 63 -2.42 11.94 -0.34
C PHE A 63 -3.82 12.00 -0.95
N TYR A 64 -4.08 11.06 -1.85
CA TYR A 64 -5.41 10.73 -2.34
C TYR A 64 -5.94 9.51 -1.60
N TYR A 65 -7.26 9.37 -1.55
CA TYR A 65 -7.85 8.19 -0.93
C TYR A 65 -7.56 6.94 -1.79
N PRO A 66 -6.80 5.95 -1.27
CA PRO A 66 -6.33 4.84 -2.09
C PRO A 66 -7.45 3.91 -2.59
N LYS A 67 -8.61 3.90 -1.91
CA LYS A 67 -9.78 3.10 -2.32
C LYS A 67 -10.70 3.85 -3.31
N ASP A 68 -10.13 4.72 -4.12
CA ASP A 68 -10.89 5.47 -5.14
C ASP A 68 -10.71 4.87 -6.53
N SER A 69 -11.55 3.89 -6.86
CA SER A 69 -11.59 3.27 -8.20
C SER A 69 -11.96 4.27 -9.31
N LYS A 70 -12.64 5.37 -8.99
CA LYS A 70 -12.99 6.41 -9.98
C LYS A 70 -11.74 7.17 -10.40
N LEU A 71 -10.85 7.48 -9.44
CA LEU A 71 -9.57 8.12 -9.72
C LEU A 71 -8.74 7.25 -10.67
N VAL A 72 -8.58 5.95 -10.34
CA VAL A 72 -7.82 5.01 -11.19
C VAL A 72 -8.39 4.98 -12.62
N ARG A 73 -9.72 4.84 -12.75
CA ARG A 73 -10.37 4.83 -14.06
C ARG A 73 -10.22 6.14 -14.82
N SER A 74 -10.30 7.29 -14.14
CA SER A 74 -10.15 8.61 -14.72
C SER A 74 -8.74 8.82 -15.28
N ILE A 75 -7.72 8.45 -14.50
CA ILE A 75 -6.32 8.54 -14.94
C ILE A 75 -6.07 7.61 -16.12
N CYS A 76 -6.53 6.36 -16.05
CA CYS A 76 -6.38 5.43 -17.17
C CYS A 76 -7.08 5.90 -18.43
N LYS A 77 -8.26 6.54 -18.31
CA LYS A 77 -8.98 7.10 -19.47
C LYS A 77 -8.16 8.17 -20.20
N GLN A 78 -7.36 8.96 -19.46
CA GLN A 78 -6.60 10.07 -20.02
C GLN A 78 -5.19 9.65 -20.46
N PHE A 79 -4.51 8.78 -19.70
CA PHE A 79 -3.08 8.52 -19.86
C PHE A 79 -2.74 7.04 -20.08
N GLY A 80 -3.71 6.14 -20.00
CA GLY A 80 -3.48 4.70 -19.94
C GLY A 80 -4.34 3.88 -20.91
N PRO A 81 -4.60 2.62 -20.54
CA PRO A 81 -5.38 1.71 -21.36
C PRO A 81 -6.85 2.14 -21.43
N LYS A 82 -7.43 2.11 -22.63
CA LYS A 82 -8.85 2.45 -22.84
C LYS A 82 -9.82 1.49 -22.14
N LYS A 83 -9.38 0.26 -21.88
CA LYS A 83 -10.17 -0.77 -21.19
C LYS A 83 -9.30 -1.45 -20.14
N ILE A 84 -9.83 -1.59 -18.94
CA ILE A 84 -9.25 -2.35 -17.84
C ILE A 84 -10.09 -3.61 -17.67
N LYS A 85 -9.48 -4.80 -17.76
CA LYS A 85 -10.19 -6.09 -17.81
C LYS A 85 -10.07 -6.89 -16.51
N SER A 86 -8.84 -7.07 -16.03
CA SER A 86 -8.50 -8.01 -14.96
C SER A 86 -8.06 -7.33 -13.66
N PHE A 87 -7.76 -6.03 -13.71
CA PHE A 87 -7.27 -5.29 -12.55
C PHE A 87 -8.20 -5.43 -11.34
N PRO A 88 -7.71 -5.89 -10.19
CA PRO A 88 -8.54 -6.18 -9.03
C PRO A 88 -8.87 -4.90 -8.25
N PHE A 89 -9.83 -4.15 -8.75
CA PHE A 89 -10.31 -2.97 -8.05
C PHE A 89 -10.74 -3.30 -6.62
N PHE A 90 -10.39 -2.42 -5.70
CA PHE A 90 -10.80 -2.47 -4.32
C PHE A 90 -11.19 -1.06 -3.86
N ASP A 91 -12.48 -0.84 -3.72
CA ASP A 91 -13.07 0.40 -3.22
C ASP A 91 -14.02 0.11 -2.07
N TYR A 92 -14.66 1.14 -1.55
CA TYR A 92 -15.54 1.01 -0.40
C TYR A 92 -16.67 -0.02 -0.59
N PRO A 93 -17.40 -0.08 -1.73
CA PRO A 93 -18.37 -1.15 -1.99
C PRO A 93 -17.77 -2.56 -1.95
N HIS A 94 -16.57 -2.76 -2.51
CA HIS A 94 -15.88 -4.05 -2.45
C HIS A 94 -15.51 -4.42 -1.02
N GLU A 95 -14.99 -3.47 -0.23
CA GLU A 95 -14.67 -3.68 1.17
C GLU A 95 -15.89 -4.10 1.98
N MET A 96 -17.03 -3.40 1.81
CA MET A 96 -18.29 -3.74 2.47
C MET A 96 -18.77 -5.14 2.07
N TYR A 97 -18.70 -5.49 0.80
CA TYR A 97 -19.06 -6.82 0.31
C TYR A 97 -18.19 -7.91 0.96
N PHE A 98 -16.87 -7.79 0.92
CA PHE A 98 -15.97 -8.79 1.50
C PHE A 98 -16.14 -8.90 3.02
N LYS A 99 -16.33 -7.78 3.70
CA LYS A 99 -16.51 -7.75 5.16
C LYS A 99 -17.85 -8.33 5.60
N PHE A 100 -18.95 -7.90 5.02
CA PHE A 100 -20.29 -8.25 5.51
C PHE A 100 -20.91 -9.46 4.81
N VAL A 101 -20.63 -9.66 3.52
CA VAL A 101 -21.21 -10.80 2.78
C VAL A 101 -20.26 -12.01 2.84
N LYS A 102 -18.97 -11.82 2.61
CA LYS A 102 -17.98 -12.91 2.67
C LYS A 102 -17.45 -13.18 4.08
N GLY A 103 -17.63 -12.27 5.02
CA GLY A 103 -17.20 -12.40 6.41
C GLY A 103 -15.68 -12.33 6.59
N ILE A 104 -14.95 -11.72 5.66
CA ILE A 104 -13.49 -11.60 5.72
C ILE A 104 -13.12 -10.46 6.65
N ARG A 105 -12.23 -10.74 7.61
CA ARG A 105 -11.75 -9.77 8.61
C ARG A 105 -10.25 -9.65 8.56
N MET A 106 -9.75 -8.41 8.53
CA MET A 106 -8.34 -8.10 8.70
C MET A 106 -8.00 -8.04 10.18
N LEU A 107 -6.93 -8.70 10.58
CA LEU A 107 -6.39 -8.70 11.94
C LEU A 107 -5.02 -8.02 11.93
N TYR A 108 -4.77 -7.18 12.92
CA TYR A 108 -3.53 -6.42 13.09
C TYR A 108 -2.87 -6.76 14.44
N PRO A 109 -2.26 -7.95 14.59
CA PRO A 109 -1.77 -8.43 15.88
C PRO A 109 -0.72 -7.51 16.50
N LEU A 110 0.12 -6.88 15.68
CA LEU A 110 1.18 -5.98 16.14
C LEU A 110 0.67 -4.71 16.84
N ASN A 111 -0.62 -4.39 16.76
CA ASN A 111 -1.20 -3.30 17.54
C ASN A 111 -1.50 -3.68 19.00
N TYR A 112 -1.40 -4.97 19.35
CA TYR A 112 -1.72 -5.50 20.67
C TYR A 112 -0.51 -6.01 21.44
N VAL A 113 0.68 -5.93 20.85
CA VAL A 113 1.94 -6.32 21.48
C VAL A 113 2.90 -5.13 21.47
N SER A 114 3.80 -5.10 22.44
CA SER A 114 4.92 -4.17 22.39
C SER A 114 5.77 -4.47 21.15
N TYR A 115 6.04 -3.46 20.36
CA TYR A 115 6.74 -3.61 19.10
C TYR A 115 7.86 -2.59 19.00
N ASP A 116 9.09 -3.05 19.19
CA ASP A 116 10.29 -2.31 18.84
C ASP A 116 10.81 -2.78 17.50
N LYS A 117 10.92 -1.83 16.56
CA LYS A 117 11.28 -2.14 15.17
C LYS A 117 12.71 -2.64 15.05
N GLU A 118 13.64 -2.09 15.82
CA GLU A 118 15.07 -2.46 15.73
C GLU A 118 15.31 -3.82 16.37
N GLU A 119 14.68 -4.12 17.51
CA GLU A 119 14.74 -5.45 18.12
C GLU A 119 14.17 -6.53 17.21
N VAL A 120 12.99 -6.29 16.61
CA VAL A 120 12.37 -7.23 15.67
C VAL A 120 13.22 -7.41 14.43
N LYS A 121 13.82 -6.35 13.90
CA LYS A 121 14.72 -6.40 12.75
C LYS A 121 15.94 -7.28 13.05
N GLN A 122 16.57 -7.08 14.22
CA GLN A 122 17.72 -7.90 14.63
C GLN A 122 17.32 -9.36 14.78
N PHE A 123 16.20 -9.63 15.43
CA PHE A 123 15.65 -10.99 15.55
C PHE A 123 15.44 -11.66 14.18
N LEU A 124 14.85 -10.93 13.20
CA LEU A 124 14.62 -11.47 11.86
C LEU A 124 15.94 -11.79 11.13
N ILE A 125 16.96 -10.97 11.32
CA ILE A 125 18.30 -11.23 10.74
C ILE A 125 18.92 -12.47 11.37
N ASP A 126 18.96 -12.56 12.69
CA ASP A 126 19.67 -13.58 13.43
C ASP A 126 18.98 -14.94 13.34
N GLU A 127 17.66 -14.99 13.49
CA GLU A 127 16.90 -16.24 13.59
C GLU A 127 16.34 -16.72 12.25
N LEU A 128 16.03 -15.83 11.33
CA LEU A 128 15.37 -16.17 10.07
C LEU A 128 16.22 -15.88 8.83
N GLY A 129 17.45 -15.35 9.01
CA GLY A 129 18.32 -15.01 7.88
C GLY A 129 17.77 -13.93 6.97
N TRP A 130 16.90 -13.04 7.51
CA TRP A 130 16.35 -11.95 6.73
C TRP A 130 17.43 -10.93 6.34
N ILE A 131 17.37 -10.44 5.11
CA ILE A 131 18.35 -9.48 4.60
C ILE A 131 17.76 -8.07 4.70
N ASP A 132 18.45 -7.19 5.44
CA ASP A 132 18.08 -5.78 5.52
C ASP A 132 18.36 -5.07 4.19
N TYR A 133 17.34 -4.48 3.60
CA TYR A 133 17.44 -3.68 2.37
C TYR A 133 17.58 -2.17 2.64
N GLY A 134 17.86 -1.78 3.89
CA GLY A 134 18.33 -0.44 4.28
C GLY A 134 17.26 0.63 4.47
N GLY A 135 15.97 0.31 4.38
CA GLY A 135 14.91 1.28 4.64
C GLY A 135 13.50 0.80 4.29
N LYS A 136 12.50 1.54 4.76
CA LYS A 136 11.09 1.20 4.50
C LYS A 136 10.82 1.24 2.99
N HIS A 137 10.26 0.15 2.47
CA HIS A 137 9.91 -0.05 1.05
C HIS A 137 11.09 -0.02 0.06
N HIS A 138 12.33 -0.17 0.55
CA HIS A 138 13.52 -0.21 -0.32
C HIS A 138 13.67 -1.54 -1.07
N GLU A 139 12.91 -2.57 -0.73
CA GLU A 139 12.77 -3.81 -1.51
C GLU A 139 12.20 -3.55 -2.91
N SER A 140 11.36 -2.53 -3.06
CA SER A 140 10.82 -2.08 -4.34
C SER A 140 11.64 -0.91 -4.89
N LYS A 141 12.35 -1.13 -5.98
CA LYS A 141 13.10 -0.05 -6.67
C LYS A 141 12.19 1.10 -7.11
N TYR A 142 10.97 0.77 -7.53
CA TYR A 142 9.97 1.74 -7.94
C TYR A 142 9.55 2.63 -6.76
N THR A 143 9.10 2.02 -5.68
CA THR A 143 8.69 2.72 -4.45
C THR A 143 9.83 3.57 -3.88
N LYS A 144 11.04 3.02 -3.86
CA LYS A 144 12.24 3.75 -3.41
C LYS A 144 12.46 5.03 -4.19
N ILE A 145 12.34 5.00 -5.52
CA ILE A 145 12.51 6.18 -6.38
C ILE A 145 11.36 7.17 -6.15
N VAL A 146 10.13 6.69 -6.08
CA VAL A 146 8.95 7.56 -5.88
C VAL A 146 9.04 8.28 -4.54
N LEU A 147 9.24 7.56 -3.44
CA LEU A 147 9.21 8.13 -2.08
C LEU A 147 10.46 8.97 -1.75
N ASN A 148 11.64 8.56 -2.20
CA ASN A 148 12.88 9.22 -1.79
C ASN A 148 13.37 10.29 -2.78
N TYR A 149 12.87 10.28 -4.00
CA TYR A 149 13.31 11.24 -5.02
C TYR A 149 12.15 12.04 -5.61
N ILE A 150 11.16 11.37 -6.21
CA ILE A 150 10.11 12.07 -6.95
C ILE A 150 9.24 12.92 -6.01
N GLN A 151 8.76 12.34 -4.92
CA GLN A 151 7.89 13.08 -3.99
C GLN A 151 8.61 14.27 -3.34
N PRO A 152 9.82 14.15 -2.78
CA PRO A 152 10.52 15.30 -2.21
C PRO A 152 10.90 16.36 -3.24
N VAL A 153 11.46 15.95 -4.38
CA VAL A 153 12.00 16.91 -5.36
C VAL A 153 10.89 17.62 -6.14
N LYS A 154 9.85 16.88 -6.54
CA LYS A 154 8.80 17.43 -7.39
C LYS A 154 7.65 18.06 -6.61
N PHE A 155 7.27 17.47 -5.50
CA PHE A 155 6.09 17.87 -4.73
C PHE A 155 6.41 18.48 -3.38
N GLY A 156 7.68 18.47 -2.94
CA GLY A 156 8.07 18.95 -1.61
C GLY A 156 7.54 18.07 -0.46
N VAL A 157 7.15 16.82 -0.77
CA VAL A 157 6.58 15.89 0.19
C VAL A 157 7.61 14.86 0.60
N ASP A 158 8.04 14.93 1.86
CA ASP A 158 8.91 13.92 2.48
C ASP A 158 8.10 13.11 3.50
N TYR A 159 7.70 11.93 3.08
CA TYR A 159 6.87 11.03 3.87
C TYR A 159 7.56 10.59 5.19
N ARG A 160 8.89 10.60 5.27
CA ARG A 160 9.64 10.28 6.49
C ARG A 160 9.27 11.22 7.65
N ARG A 161 8.98 12.49 7.34
CA ARG A 161 8.52 13.47 8.33
C ARG A 161 7.20 13.07 8.98
N ALA A 162 6.26 12.52 8.19
CA ALA A 162 4.98 12.04 8.71
C ALA A 162 5.18 10.80 9.59
N VAL A 163 6.03 9.85 9.17
CA VAL A 163 6.36 8.66 9.96
C VAL A 163 7.00 9.04 11.28
N CYS A 164 8.07 9.84 11.27
CA CYS A 164 8.75 10.30 12.49
C CYS A 164 7.81 11.08 13.41
N SER A 165 6.97 11.95 12.85
CA SER A 165 5.97 12.67 13.64
C SER A 165 4.97 11.75 14.33
N SER A 166 4.51 10.71 13.63
CA SER A 166 3.61 9.71 14.22
C SER A 166 4.29 8.94 15.34
N GLN A 167 5.55 8.52 15.14
CA GLN A 167 6.34 7.83 16.17
C GLN A 167 6.54 8.70 17.42
N ILE A 168 6.92 9.94 17.26
CA ILE A 168 7.05 10.89 18.39
C ILE A 168 5.73 11.02 19.16
N CYS A 169 4.61 11.16 18.46
CA CYS A 169 3.28 11.23 19.09
C CYS A 169 2.90 9.95 19.85
N MET A 170 3.44 8.82 19.46
CA MET A 170 3.21 7.52 20.09
C MET A 170 4.24 7.19 21.18
N GLY A 171 5.29 8.01 21.36
CA GLY A 171 6.34 7.81 22.36
C GLY A 171 7.33 6.70 21.99
N VAL A 172 7.51 6.42 20.70
CA VAL A 172 8.47 5.47 20.15
C VAL A 172 9.46 6.14 19.21
#